data_f8571db283a21d323544660e44dc4941
#
_entry.id   f8571db283a21d323544660e44dc4941
#
_cell.length_a   1.000
_cell.length_b   1.000
_cell.length_c   1.000
_cell.angle_alpha   90.00
_cell.angle_beta   90.00
_cell.angle_gamma   90.00
#
_symmetry.space_group_name_H-M   'P 1'
#
loop_
_entity.id
_entity.type
_entity.pdbx_description
1 polymer ?
#
loop_
_entity_poly.entity_id
_entity_poly.type
_entity_poly.pdbx_seq_one_letter_code
_entity_poly.pdbx_strand_id
1 'polypeptide(L)'
;MTTRWTRKDLLGLRELRADEINFVLETTDAFKQVGKREIKKVPALRGKTLVNFFVEPSTRTRTSFELAAFRLSADVINISATTSSLTKGETLKDTARNLEALHADIIVLRHSSAGAPQFLASRLKGSVINAGDGAHEHPTQALLDLYTIRERRGRIAGLHVAIIGDILFSRVARSDIFGLLKLGARVTLVGPSTLVPREFEKLGAEVSYKIEDVLRTVDVVNLLRIQHERQRREYFPGLGEYIRLFGLTKDRARLLKPDCLIMHPGPINRGVEIDSEVADGLQSVILDQVTNGLAVRMAVLYLCGGIAS
;
A
#
# COMPACT_ATOMS: atom_id res chain seq x y z
N MET A 1 6.57 27.27 -5.98
CA MET A 1 5.79 27.27 -4.73
C MET A 1 6.12 26.00 -3.98
N THR A 2 6.60 26.08 -2.75
CA THR A 2 6.85 24.90 -1.92
C THR A 2 5.51 24.32 -1.51
N THR A 3 5.22 23.09 -1.94
CA THR A 3 4.01 22.36 -1.52
C THR A 3 4.04 22.21 -0.01
N ARG A 4 2.98 22.63 0.67
CA ARG A 4 2.79 22.43 2.11
C ARG A 4 1.73 21.36 2.31
N TRP A 5 2.00 20.37 3.17
CA TRP A 5 1.00 19.40 3.56
C TRP A 5 -0.07 20.06 4.45
N THR A 6 -1.32 19.95 4.05
CA THR A 6 -2.46 20.58 4.76
C THR A 6 -3.56 19.58 5.12
N ARG A 7 -3.37 18.31 4.80
CA ARG A 7 -4.38 17.26 5.04
C ARG A 7 -4.25 16.70 6.44
N LYS A 8 -5.35 16.70 7.16
CA LYS A 8 -5.47 16.01 8.45
C LYS A 8 -5.35 14.49 8.29
N ASP A 9 -5.94 13.93 7.24
CA ASP A 9 -6.13 12.51 7.01
C ASP A 9 -5.38 12.02 5.78
N LEU A 10 -5.04 10.71 5.76
CA LEU A 10 -4.62 10.00 4.55
C LEU A 10 -5.58 8.84 4.28
N LEU A 11 -6.57 9.05 3.41
CA LEU A 11 -7.66 8.11 3.18
C LEU A 11 -7.48 7.30 1.90
N GLY A 12 -6.85 7.87 0.86
CA GLY A 12 -6.57 7.23 -0.43
C GLY A 12 -5.60 8.04 -1.27
N LEU A 13 -5.09 7.46 -2.36
CA LEU A 13 -4.30 8.20 -3.37
C LEU A 13 -5.19 8.86 -4.42
N ARG A 14 -6.45 8.43 -4.53
CA ARG A 14 -7.40 9.02 -5.48
C ARG A 14 -7.57 10.53 -5.26
N GLU A 15 -7.58 10.99 -4.01
CA GLU A 15 -7.82 12.40 -3.67
C GLU A 15 -6.53 13.23 -3.56
N LEU A 16 -5.36 12.59 -3.52
CA LEU A 16 -4.09 13.31 -3.49
C LEU A 16 -3.75 13.86 -4.88
N ARG A 17 -3.16 15.06 -4.91
CA ARG A 17 -2.53 15.61 -6.10
C ARG A 17 -1.11 15.05 -6.27
N ALA A 18 -0.55 15.16 -7.47
CA ALA A 18 0.81 14.70 -7.77
C ALA A 18 1.88 15.39 -6.88
N ASP A 19 1.72 16.69 -6.62
CA ASP A 19 2.62 17.44 -5.76
C ASP A 19 2.55 16.99 -4.30
N GLU A 20 1.36 16.62 -3.79
CA GLU A 20 1.19 16.07 -2.45
C GLU A 20 1.82 14.68 -2.32
N ILE A 21 1.68 13.82 -3.35
CA ILE A 21 2.36 12.52 -3.39
C ILE A 21 3.87 12.72 -3.36
N ASN A 22 4.42 13.59 -4.21
CA ASN A 22 5.85 13.89 -4.24
C ASN A 22 6.34 14.42 -2.89
N PHE A 23 5.58 15.29 -2.23
CA PHE A 23 5.92 15.81 -0.91
C PHE A 23 6.04 14.71 0.15
N VAL A 24 5.15 13.71 0.13
CA VAL A 24 5.27 12.53 1.01
C VAL A 24 6.53 11.74 0.68
N LEU A 25 6.82 11.53 -0.62
CA LEU A 25 8.02 10.78 -1.04
C LEU A 25 9.30 11.52 -0.63
N GLU A 26 9.38 12.83 -0.79
CA GLU A 26 10.52 13.67 -0.35
C GLU A 26 10.68 13.66 1.18
N THR A 27 9.56 13.77 1.92
CA THR A 27 9.57 13.65 3.39
C THR A 27 10.11 12.27 3.83
N THR A 28 9.82 11.23 3.05
CA THR A 28 10.31 9.86 3.32
C THR A 28 11.83 9.77 3.24
N ASP A 29 12.49 10.54 2.36
CA ASP A 29 13.96 10.55 2.25
C ASP A 29 14.63 10.90 3.58
N ALA A 30 14.10 11.90 4.30
CA ALA A 30 14.60 12.29 5.61
C ALA A 30 14.43 11.16 6.65
N PHE A 31 13.27 10.51 6.69
CA PHE A 31 13.03 9.41 7.63
C PHE A 31 13.79 8.13 7.28
N LYS A 32 14.10 7.90 6.02
CA LYS A 32 14.99 6.80 5.62
C LYS A 32 16.40 7.00 6.18
N GLN A 33 16.91 8.24 6.22
CA GLN A 33 18.20 8.53 6.85
C GLN A 33 18.16 8.33 8.37
N VAL A 34 17.04 8.63 9.04
CA VAL A 34 16.86 8.31 10.47
C VAL A 34 17.02 6.80 10.71
N GLY A 35 16.48 5.96 9.80
CA GLY A 35 16.60 4.51 9.88
C GLY A 35 18.01 3.96 9.83
N LYS A 36 18.99 4.72 9.31
CA LYS A 36 20.41 4.35 9.21
C LYS A 36 21.26 4.78 10.42
N ARG A 37 20.72 5.63 11.31
CA ARG A 37 21.43 6.12 12.50
C ARG A 37 21.58 5.03 13.54
N GLU A 38 22.52 5.17 14.43
CA GLU A 38 22.64 4.35 15.64
C GLU A 38 21.38 4.48 16.50
N ILE A 39 21.00 5.71 16.85
CA ILE A 39 19.72 6.05 17.51
C ILE A 39 18.67 6.31 16.45
N LYS A 40 17.83 5.29 16.18
CA LYS A 40 16.77 5.31 15.15
C LYS A 40 15.47 5.95 15.65
N LYS A 41 15.56 6.96 16.51
CA LYS A 41 14.43 7.61 17.16
C LYS A 41 14.53 9.12 17.06
N VAL A 42 13.41 9.78 16.82
CA VAL A 42 13.27 11.26 16.76
C VAL A 42 12.01 11.70 17.52
N PRO A 43 12.00 12.88 18.19
CA PRO A 43 10.89 13.30 19.04
C PRO A 43 9.74 13.99 18.27
N ALA A 44 9.55 13.63 16.99
CA ALA A 44 8.64 14.33 16.08
C ALA A 44 7.14 14.21 16.48
N LEU A 45 6.76 13.15 17.19
CA LEU A 45 5.40 12.92 17.71
C LEU A 45 5.39 12.68 19.22
N ARG A 46 6.34 13.26 19.95
CA ARG A 46 6.41 13.15 21.41
C ARG A 46 5.15 13.73 22.06
N GLY A 47 4.51 12.95 22.94
CA GLY A 47 3.27 13.33 23.61
C GLY A 47 2.00 13.13 22.77
N LYS A 48 2.13 12.56 21.54
CA LYS A 48 1.00 12.16 20.71
C LYS A 48 0.66 10.69 20.93
N THR A 49 -0.63 10.37 20.96
CA THR A 49 -1.14 9.00 21.08
C THR A 49 -1.63 8.49 19.74
N LEU A 50 -1.04 7.38 19.29
CA LEU A 50 -1.44 6.67 18.08
C LEU A 50 -2.17 5.39 18.43
N VAL A 51 -3.35 5.18 17.82
CA VAL A 51 -4.10 3.93 17.95
C VAL A 51 -4.05 3.16 16.63
N ASN A 52 -3.43 1.97 16.65
CA ASN A 52 -3.55 0.99 15.57
C ASN A 52 -4.86 0.21 15.77
N PHE A 53 -5.89 0.56 15.00
CA PHE A 53 -7.20 -0.07 15.05
C PHE A 53 -7.40 -1.01 13.88
N PHE A 54 -7.08 -2.29 14.09
CA PHE A 54 -7.06 -3.31 13.03
C PHE A 54 -8.24 -4.28 13.19
N VAL A 55 -9.34 -3.99 12.51
CA VAL A 55 -10.52 -4.87 12.43
C VAL A 55 -10.28 -6.04 11.49
N GLU A 56 -9.49 -5.85 10.43
CA GLU A 56 -8.99 -6.93 9.55
C GLU A 56 -7.54 -7.28 9.94
N PRO A 57 -7.19 -8.56 10.15
CA PRO A 57 -5.83 -8.97 10.55
C PRO A 57 -4.75 -8.53 9.55
N SER A 58 -3.64 -8.03 10.08
CA SER A 58 -2.42 -7.77 9.30
C SER A 58 -1.21 -7.59 10.21
N THR A 59 -0.36 -8.60 10.30
CA THR A 59 0.86 -8.54 11.10
C THR A 59 1.83 -7.48 10.57
N ARG A 60 2.18 -7.54 9.29
CA ARG A 60 3.16 -6.62 8.68
C ARG A 60 2.77 -5.16 8.79
N THR A 61 1.55 -4.82 8.37
CA THR A 61 1.11 -3.41 8.37
C THR A 61 1.03 -2.86 9.78
N ARG A 62 0.46 -3.62 10.73
CA ARG A 62 0.38 -3.22 12.14
C ARG A 62 1.76 -2.99 12.75
N THR A 63 2.64 -4.00 12.68
CA THR A 63 4.00 -3.91 13.24
C THR A 63 4.80 -2.76 12.62
N SER A 64 4.63 -2.51 11.31
CA SER A 64 5.32 -1.41 10.64
C SER A 64 4.81 -0.03 11.11
N PHE A 65 3.51 0.17 11.33
CA PHE A 65 2.98 1.41 11.91
C PHE A 65 3.38 1.56 13.38
N GLU A 66 3.34 0.49 14.14
CA GLU A 66 3.79 0.47 15.54
C GLU A 66 5.24 0.90 15.65
N LEU A 67 6.13 0.27 14.87
CA LEU A 67 7.56 0.63 14.85
C LEU A 67 7.79 2.06 14.34
N ALA A 68 7.03 2.52 13.34
CA ALA A 68 7.12 3.90 12.85
C ALA A 68 6.76 4.91 13.93
N ALA A 69 5.68 4.65 14.68
CA ALA A 69 5.24 5.50 15.78
C ALA A 69 6.27 5.53 16.93
N PHE A 70 6.81 4.38 17.34
CA PHE A 70 7.89 4.31 18.33
C PHE A 70 9.13 5.10 17.91
N ARG A 71 9.51 5.06 16.63
CA ARG A 71 10.64 5.84 16.11
C ARG A 71 10.36 7.35 16.09
N LEU A 72 9.11 7.75 16.02
CA LEU A 72 8.68 9.15 16.12
C LEU A 72 8.41 9.60 17.57
N SER A 73 8.61 8.72 18.55
CA SER A 73 8.37 8.96 19.99
C SER A 73 6.90 9.16 20.36
N ALA A 74 5.97 8.61 19.59
CA ALA A 74 4.55 8.56 19.95
C ALA A 74 4.26 7.40 20.93
N ASP A 75 3.22 7.58 21.75
CA ASP A 75 2.61 6.52 22.54
C ASP A 75 1.71 5.66 21.64
N VAL A 76 1.77 4.33 21.77
CA VAL A 76 1.08 3.41 20.83
C VAL A 76 0.12 2.50 21.56
N ILE A 77 -1.12 2.47 21.10
CA ILE A 77 -2.17 1.54 21.54
C ILE A 77 -2.53 0.63 20.36
N ASN A 78 -2.51 -0.69 20.56
CA ASN A 78 -2.93 -1.66 19.56
C ASN A 78 -4.29 -2.25 19.93
N ILE A 79 -5.26 -2.15 19.03
CA ILE A 79 -6.60 -2.73 19.15
C ILE A 79 -6.86 -3.67 17.97
N SER A 80 -7.24 -4.90 18.25
CA SER A 80 -7.65 -5.88 17.24
C SER A 80 -9.13 -6.23 17.37
N ALA A 81 -9.76 -6.68 16.28
CA ALA A 81 -11.17 -7.07 16.30
C ALA A 81 -11.49 -8.11 17.36
N THR A 82 -10.60 -9.11 17.54
CA THR A 82 -10.81 -10.23 18.47
C THR A 82 -10.77 -9.85 19.95
N THR A 83 -10.17 -8.71 20.28
CA THR A 83 -9.99 -8.22 21.66
C THR A 83 -10.77 -6.94 21.94
N SER A 84 -11.53 -6.42 20.96
CA SER A 84 -12.26 -5.17 21.07
C SER A 84 -13.74 -5.39 21.43
N SER A 85 -14.39 -4.34 21.92
CA SER A 85 -15.83 -4.30 22.20
C SER A 85 -16.70 -4.47 20.94
N LEU A 86 -16.13 -4.42 19.74
CA LEU A 86 -16.79 -4.78 18.49
C LEU A 86 -17.37 -6.21 18.53
N THR A 87 -16.71 -7.14 19.24
CA THR A 87 -17.22 -8.51 19.43
C THR A 87 -18.48 -8.56 20.28
N LYS A 88 -18.75 -7.50 21.04
CA LYS A 88 -19.94 -7.33 21.89
C LYS A 88 -21.05 -6.53 21.20
N GLY A 89 -20.89 -6.20 19.91
CA GLY A 89 -21.86 -5.44 19.13
C GLY A 89 -21.71 -3.93 19.18
N GLU A 90 -20.61 -3.39 19.75
CA GLU A 90 -20.32 -1.96 19.67
C GLU A 90 -20.09 -1.53 18.22
N THR A 91 -20.61 -0.35 17.84
CA THR A 91 -20.43 0.14 16.49
C THR A 91 -19.00 0.71 16.29
N LEU A 92 -18.49 0.66 15.05
CA LEU A 92 -17.21 1.29 14.69
C LEU A 92 -17.15 2.77 15.11
N LYS A 93 -18.29 3.49 15.02
CA LYS A 93 -18.42 4.90 15.39
C LYS A 93 -18.24 5.09 16.91
N ASP A 94 -18.88 4.25 17.70
CA ASP A 94 -18.83 4.41 19.16
C ASP A 94 -17.45 4.02 19.69
N THR A 95 -16.85 2.94 19.18
CA THR A 95 -15.46 2.59 19.50
C THR A 95 -14.52 3.76 19.18
N ALA A 96 -14.63 4.37 17.99
CA ALA A 96 -13.76 5.47 17.58
C ALA A 96 -13.97 6.73 18.44
N ARG A 97 -15.20 7.05 18.85
CA ARG A 97 -15.49 8.14 19.80
C ARG A 97 -14.92 7.87 21.19
N ASN A 98 -14.96 6.64 21.65
CA ASN A 98 -14.33 6.27 22.93
C ASN A 98 -12.81 6.49 22.85
N LEU A 99 -12.18 6.12 21.71
CA LEU A 99 -10.75 6.37 21.52
C LEU A 99 -10.42 7.86 21.45
N GLU A 100 -11.25 8.68 20.82
CA GLU A 100 -11.09 10.12 20.79
C GLU A 100 -11.25 10.74 22.20
N ALA A 101 -12.21 10.25 23.01
CA ALA A 101 -12.38 10.65 24.40
C ALA A 101 -11.16 10.28 25.28
N LEU A 102 -10.40 9.26 24.90
CA LEU A 102 -9.12 8.89 25.50
C LEU A 102 -7.93 9.68 24.89
N HIS A 103 -8.20 10.76 24.18
CA HIS A 103 -7.21 11.65 23.56
C HIS A 103 -6.32 10.97 22.52
N ALA A 104 -6.86 10.03 21.71
CA ALA A 104 -6.15 9.52 20.56
C ALA A 104 -5.98 10.60 19.48
N ASP A 105 -4.75 10.99 19.19
CA ASP A 105 -4.44 12.00 18.16
C ASP A 105 -4.49 11.44 16.75
N ILE A 106 -4.06 10.17 16.57
CA ILE A 106 -3.95 9.51 15.28
C ILE A 106 -4.58 8.11 15.36
N ILE A 107 -5.48 7.81 14.45
CA ILE A 107 -6.08 6.49 14.32
C ILE A 107 -5.67 5.88 12.99
N VAL A 108 -4.90 4.78 13.03
CA VAL A 108 -4.54 3.96 11.86
C VAL A 108 -5.58 2.85 11.74
N LEU A 109 -6.50 2.99 10.79
CA LEU A 109 -7.61 2.07 10.61
C LEU A 109 -7.36 1.07 9.49
N ARG A 110 -7.53 -0.23 9.79
CA ARG A 110 -7.67 -1.29 8.78
C ARG A 110 -9.01 -2.01 8.95
N HIS A 111 -9.81 -2.04 7.89
CA HIS A 111 -11.19 -2.55 7.94
C HIS A 111 -11.54 -3.36 6.68
N SER A 112 -12.45 -4.32 6.81
CA SER A 112 -12.95 -5.13 5.67
C SER A 112 -13.95 -4.36 4.79
N SER A 113 -14.60 -3.32 5.32
CA SER A 113 -15.56 -2.50 4.55
C SER A 113 -14.86 -1.31 3.91
N ALA A 114 -15.05 -1.16 2.60
CA ALA A 114 -14.64 0.02 1.85
C ALA A 114 -15.32 1.28 2.40
N GLY A 115 -14.59 2.39 2.52
CA GLY A 115 -15.10 3.67 3.03
C GLY A 115 -15.12 3.80 4.56
N ALA A 116 -14.76 2.76 5.32
CA ALA A 116 -14.69 2.84 6.78
C ALA A 116 -13.75 3.96 7.28
N PRO A 117 -12.55 4.19 6.71
CA PRO A 117 -11.69 5.31 7.10
C PRO A 117 -12.33 6.67 6.83
N GLN A 118 -12.98 6.86 5.67
CA GLN A 118 -13.70 8.08 5.31
C GLN A 118 -14.85 8.36 6.28
N PHE A 119 -15.57 7.30 6.64
CA PHE A 119 -16.65 7.39 7.62
C PHE A 119 -16.15 7.88 8.98
N LEU A 120 -15.00 7.43 9.46
CA LEU A 120 -14.41 7.91 10.72
C LEU A 120 -13.84 9.32 10.60
N ALA A 121 -13.10 9.60 9.52
CA ALA A 121 -12.44 10.89 9.31
C ALA A 121 -13.43 12.07 9.30
N SER A 122 -14.66 11.84 8.82
CA SER A 122 -15.72 12.86 8.84
C SER A 122 -16.36 13.09 10.24
N ARG A 123 -16.00 12.31 11.24
CA ARG A 123 -16.63 12.32 12.57
C ARG A 123 -15.67 12.57 13.73
N LEU A 124 -14.38 12.39 13.48
CA LEU A 124 -13.32 12.53 14.47
C LEU A 124 -12.50 13.79 14.23
N LYS A 125 -12.03 14.40 15.29
CA LYS A 125 -11.08 15.53 15.23
C LYS A 125 -9.67 15.04 14.94
N GLY A 126 -9.27 13.92 15.55
CA GLY A 126 -7.98 13.27 15.32
C GLY A 126 -7.77 12.82 13.88
N SER A 127 -6.52 12.64 13.48
CA SER A 127 -6.14 12.19 12.14
C SER A 127 -6.50 10.73 11.92
N VAL A 128 -7.05 10.42 10.73
CA VAL A 128 -7.35 9.04 10.31
C VAL A 128 -6.44 8.65 9.15
N ILE A 129 -5.74 7.53 9.31
CA ILE A 129 -4.87 6.95 8.28
C ILE A 129 -5.42 5.61 7.84
N ASN A 130 -5.72 5.47 6.56
CA ASN A 130 -6.19 4.23 5.96
C ASN A 130 -5.03 3.23 5.82
N ALA A 131 -5.08 2.14 6.60
CA ALA A 131 -4.16 1.00 6.50
C ALA A 131 -4.71 -0.16 5.65
N GLY A 132 -5.71 0.12 4.83
CA GLY A 132 -6.38 -0.79 3.91
C GLY A 132 -7.83 -1.04 4.25
N ASP A 133 -8.75 -0.68 3.34
CA ASP A 133 -10.18 -0.84 3.50
C ASP A 133 -10.80 -1.67 2.36
N GLY A 134 -11.32 -2.84 2.67
CA GLY A 134 -11.95 -3.75 1.71
C GLY A 134 -11.10 -3.98 0.46
N ALA A 135 -11.71 -3.86 -0.72
CA ALA A 135 -11.04 -3.83 -2.03
C ALA A 135 -10.87 -2.39 -2.56
N HIS A 136 -10.92 -1.37 -1.70
CA HIS A 136 -10.95 0.04 -2.09
C HIS A 136 -9.55 0.64 -2.22
N GLU A 137 -8.87 1.00 -1.11
CA GLU A 137 -7.52 1.58 -1.16
C GLU A 137 -6.61 1.11 -0.03
N HIS A 138 -5.29 1.18 -0.27
CA HIS A 138 -4.23 1.02 0.71
C HIS A 138 -3.12 2.06 0.46
N PRO A 139 -3.36 3.33 0.79
CA PRO A 139 -2.52 4.44 0.36
C PRO A 139 -1.05 4.30 0.79
N THR A 140 -0.79 3.83 2.00
CA THR A 140 0.60 3.70 2.47
C THR A 140 1.36 2.54 1.81
N GLN A 141 0.65 1.55 1.24
CA GLN A 141 1.29 0.53 0.42
C GLN A 141 1.70 1.11 -0.94
N ALA A 142 0.78 1.80 -1.62
CA ALA A 142 1.12 2.42 -2.88
C ALA A 142 2.21 3.49 -2.73
N LEU A 143 2.20 4.30 -1.68
CA LEU A 143 3.27 5.27 -1.41
C LEU A 143 4.64 4.60 -1.25
N LEU A 144 4.73 3.45 -0.56
CA LEU A 144 6.00 2.72 -0.45
C LEU A 144 6.42 2.06 -1.77
N ASP A 145 5.47 1.62 -2.59
CA ASP A 145 5.72 1.08 -3.92
C ASP A 145 6.26 2.20 -4.83
N LEU A 146 5.62 3.35 -4.87
CA LEU A 146 6.07 4.55 -5.59
C LEU A 146 7.46 5.01 -5.11
N TYR A 147 7.67 5.04 -3.78
CA TYR A 147 8.97 5.39 -3.21
C TYR A 147 10.07 4.42 -3.66
N THR A 148 9.80 3.11 -3.63
CA THR A 148 10.76 2.08 -4.04
C THR A 148 11.11 2.21 -5.52
N ILE A 149 10.13 2.45 -6.39
CA ILE A 149 10.35 2.72 -7.81
C ILE A 149 11.22 3.97 -7.98
N ARG A 150 10.85 5.10 -7.36
CA ARG A 150 11.62 6.34 -7.44
C ARG A 150 13.06 6.16 -6.97
N GLU A 151 13.25 5.46 -5.86
CA GLU A 151 14.58 5.20 -5.29
C GLU A 151 15.47 4.39 -6.24
N ARG A 152 14.91 3.35 -6.87
CA ARG A 152 15.66 2.44 -7.73
C ARG A 152 15.84 2.93 -9.16
N ARG A 153 14.89 3.72 -9.67
CA ARG A 153 14.86 4.20 -11.06
C ARG A 153 15.17 5.71 -11.19
N GLY A 154 15.29 6.43 -10.10
CA GLY A 154 15.50 7.89 -10.06
C GLY A 154 14.27 8.71 -10.46
N ARG A 155 13.25 8.10 -11.06
CA ARG A 155 12.02 8.74 -11.55
C ARG A 155 10.86 7.77 -11.56
N ILE A 156 9.64 8.29 -11.73
CA ILE A 156 8.42 7.51 -12.00
C ILE A 156 7.85 7.88 -13.36
N ALA A 157 7.87 9.17 -13.70
CA ALA A 157 7.36 9.66 -14.98
C ALA A 157 8.01 8.96 -16.16
N GLY A 158 7.20 8.53 -17.13
CA GLY A 158 7.62 7.85 -18.36
C GLY A 158 8.02 6.38 -18.17
N LEU A 159 7.98 5.81 -16.96
CA LEU A 159 8.17 4.37 -16.78
C LEU A 159 6.91 3.60 -17.18
N HIS A 160 7.11 2.41 -17.71
CA HIS A 160 6.05 1.46 -17.98
C HIS A 160 5.98 0.43 -16.82
N VAL A 161 4.86 0.44 -16.10
CA VAL A 161 4.63 -0.42 -14.92
C VAL A 161 3.53 -1.42 -15.24
N ALA A 162 3.81 -2.72 -15.09
CA ALA A 162 2.79 -3.76 -15.12
C ALA A 162 2.35 -4.11 -13.71
N ILE A 163 1.03 -4.15 -13.48
CA ILE A 163 0.43 -4.70 -12.26
C ILE A 163 -0.24 -6.00 -12.67
N ILE A 164 0.22 -7.13 -12.12
CA ILE A 164 -0.16 -8.47 -12.59
C ILE A 164 -0.85 -9.24 -11.48
N GLY A 165 -2.03 -9.76 -11.74
CA GLY A 165 -2.74 -10.66 -10.83
C GLY A 165 -4.21 -10.31 -10.60
N ASP A 166 -4.66 -10.40 -9.36
CA ASP A 166 -6.03 -10.09 -8.95
C ASP A 166 -6.21 -8.57 -8.78
N ILE A 167 -6.56 -7.89 -9.87
CA ILE A 167 -6.77 -6.44 -9.87
C ILE A 167 -8.12 -6.08 -9.24
N LEU A 168 -9.15 -6.88 -9.53
CA LEU A 168 -10.54 -6.58 -9.13
C LEU A 168 -10.71 -6.46 -7.61
N PHE A 169 -10.08 -7.37 -6.85
CA PHE A 169 -10.19 -7.45 -5.39
C PHE A 169 -8.98 -6.83 -4.67
N SER A 170 -8.00 -6.31 -5.40
CA SER A 170 -6.80 -5.73 -4.81
C SER A 170 -6.96 -4.24 -4.53
N ARG A 171 -7.01 -3.89 -3.25
CA ARG A 171 -6.91 -2.49 -2.80
C ARG A 171 -5.55 -1.85 -3.09
N VAL A 172 -4.50 -2.67 -3.20
CA VAL A 172 -3.15 -2.19 -3.57
C VAL A 172 -3.14 -1.77 -5.02
N ALA A 173 -3.65 -2.61 -5.94
CA ALA A 173 -3.75 -2.27 -7.35
C ALA A 173 -4.44 -0.92 -7.58
N ARG A 174 -5.55 -0.66 -6.88
CA ARG A 174 -6.30 0.60 -7.05
C ARG A 174 -5.47 1.81 -6.62
N SER A 175 -4.83 1.75 -5.45
CA SER A 175 -3.98 2.84 -4.98
C SER A 175 -2.76 3.04 -5.88
N ASP A 176 -2.13 1.96 -6.37
CA ASP A 176 -1.00 2.02 -7.30
C ASP A 176 -1.41 2.66 -8.63
N ILE A 177 -2.56 2.28 -9.20
CA ILE A 177 -3.07 2.88 -10.44
C ILE A 177 -3.18 4.40 -10.27
N PHE A 178 -3.83 4.88 -9.20
CA PHE A 178 -3.99 6.31 -8.97
C PHE A 178 -2.63 7.02 -8.79
N GLY A 179 -1.73 6.45 -8.00
CA GLY A 179 -0.44 7.05 -7.73
C GLY A 179 0.46 7.09 -8.97
N LEU A 180 0.59 5.97 -9.67
CA LEU A 180 1.43 5.83 -10.86
C LEU A 180 0.99 6.75 -11.99
N LEU A 181 -0.32 6.76 -12.32
CA LEU A 181 -0.86 7.61 -13.39
C LEU A 181 -0.67 9.09 -13.08
N LYS A 182 -0.91 9.53 -11.84
CA LYS A 182 -0.70 10.91 -11.40
C LYS A 182 0.75 11.36 -11.49
N LEU A 183 1.69 10.43 -11.29
CA LEU A 183 3.12 10.71 -11.42
C LEU A 183 3.66 10.47 -12.84
N GLY A 184 2.78 10.26 -13.83
CA GLY A 184 3.12 10.19 -15.24
C GLY A 184 3.71 8.87 -15.71
N ALA A 185 3.47 7.77 -14.99
CA ALA A 185 3.81 6.43 -15.46
C ALA A 185 2.73 5.91 -16.42
N ARG A 186 3.13 5.05 -17.36
CA ARG A 186 2.22 4.19 -18.13
C ARG A 186 1.92 2.94 -17.30
N VAL A 187 0.66 2.56 -17.16
CA VAL A 187 0.23 1.42 -16.35
C VAL A 187 -0.49 0.40 -17.22
N THR A 188 -0.03 -0.84 -17.21
CA THR A 188 -0.72 -1.98 -17.84
C THR A 188 -1.14 -3.00 -16.77
N LEU A 189 -2.42 -3.33 -16.75
CA LEU A 189 -3.00 -4.32 -15.86
C LEU A 189 -3.07 -5.68 -16.57
N VAL A 190 -2.57 -6.72 -15.91
CA VAL A 190 -2.45 -8.05 -16.53
C VAL A 190 -3.06 -9.12 -15.63
N GLY A 191 -3.87 -10.00 -16.20
CA GLY A 191 -4.47 -11.12 -15.48
C GLY A 191 -5.65 -11.72 -16.22
N PRO A 192 -6.35 -12.70 -15.63
CA PRO A 192 -7.58 -13.24 -16.18
C PRO A 192 -8.62 -12.14 -16.43
N SER A 193 -9.37 -12.23 -17.54
CA SER A 193 -10.38 -11.22 -17.90
C SER A 193 -11.45 -11.04 -16.81
N THR A 194 -11.71 -12.06 -16.04
CA THR A 194 -12.62 -12.05 -14.88
C THR A 194 -12.08 -11.28 -13.67
N LEU A 195 -10.75 -11.14 -13.55
CA LEU A 195 -10.06 -10.39 -12.49
C LEU A 195 -9.50 -9.06 -12.96
N VAL A 196 -9.46 -8.80 -14.26
CA VAL A 196 -9.00 -7.57 -14.88
C VAL A 196 -10.06 -7.06 -15.89
N PRO A 197 -11.21 -6.57 -15.41
CA PRO A 197 -12.23 -6.00 -16.28
C PRO A 197 -11.72 -4.80 -17.08
N ARG A 198 -12.15 -4.66 -18.34
CA ARG A 198 -11.77 -3.54 -19.21
C ARG A 198 -12.20 -2.16 -18.69
N GLU A 199 -13.14 -2.12 -17.77
CA GLU A 199 -13.58 -0.89 -17.10
C GLU A 199 -12.43 -0.14 -16.41
N PHE A 200 -11.34 -0.83 -16.06
CA PHE A 200 -10.12 -0.18 -15.54
C PHE A 200 -9.44 0.75 -16.57
N GLU A 201 -9.69 0.57 -17.86
CA GLU A 201 -9.20 1.48 -18.91
C GLU A 201 -9.77 2.91 -18.73
N LYS A 202 -10.96 3.04 -18.12
CA LYS A 202 -11.55 4.35 -17.78
C LYS A 202 -10.75 5.13 -16.71
N LEU A 203 -9.86 4.46 -15.98
CA LEU A 203 -8.93 5.10 -15.05
C LEU A 203 -7.66 5.61 -15.74
N GLY A 204 -7.44 5.28 -17.02
CA GLY A 204 -6.25 5.62 -17.78
C GLY A 204 -5.19 4.51 -17.84
N ALA A 205 -5.46 3.33 -17.29
CA ALA A 205 -4.60 2.17 -17.41
C ALA A 205 -4.91 1.39 -18.69
N GLU A 206 -3.93 0.62 -19.19
CA GLU A 206 -4.13 -0.35 -20.26
C GLU A 206 -4.47 -1.72 -19.67
N VAL A 207 -5.19 -2.56 -20.40
CA VAL A 207 -5.54 -3.93 -20.00
C VAL A 207 -4.96 -4.92 -21.00
N SER A 208 -4.27 -5.95 -20.50
CA SER A 208 -3.78 -7.06 -21.30
C SER A 208 -4.12 -8.41 -20.64
N TYR A 209 -4.46 -9.38 -21.47
CA TYR A 209 -4.74 -10.76 -21.03
C TYR A 209 -3.60 -11.73 -21.42
N LYS A 210 -2.48 -11.20 -21.93
CA LYS A 210 -1.28 -11.93 -22.30
C LYS A 210 -0.07 -11.33 -21.61
N ILE A 211 0.49 -12.07 -20.67
CA ILE A 211 1.62 -11.58 -19.85
C ILE A 211 2.88 -11.39 -20.70
N GLU A 212 3.16 -12.29 -21.64
CA GLU A 212 4.37 -12.27 -22.45
C GLU A 212 4.49 -11.01 -23.33
N ASP A 213 3.36 -10.49 -23.83
CA ASP A 213 3.33 -9.27 -24.65
C ASP A 213 3.78 -8.03 -23.86
N VAL A 214 3.57 -8.07 -22.54
CA VAL A 214 3.85 -6.94 -21.63
C VAL A 214 5.26 -7.02 -21.06
N LEU A 215 5.73 -8.20 -20.68
CA LEU A 215 7.01 -8.38 -19.97
C LEU A 215 8.21 -7.80 -20.71
N ARG A 216 8.22 -7.83 -22.04
CA ARG A 216 9.35 -7.32 -22.86
C ARG A 216 9.49 -5.79 -22.84
N THR A 217 8.44 -5.09 -22.46
CA THR A 217 8.37 -3.63 -22.59
C THR A 217 8.40 -2.89 -21.24
N VAL A 218 8.12 -3.58 -20.16
CA VAL A 218 7.97 -2.96 -18.84
C VAL A 218 9.30 -2.68 -18.14
N ASP A 219 9.30 -1.64 -17.34
CA ASP A 219 10.41 -1.22 -16.48
C ASP A 219 10.21 -1.71 -15.04
N VAL A 220 8.95 -1.98 -14.66
CA VAL A 220 8.57 -2.46 -13.34
C VAL A 220 7.43 -3.47 -13.46
N VAL A 221 7.52 -4.56 -12.73
CA VAL A 221 6.44 -5.54 -12.54
C VAL A 221 6.06 -5.55 -11.07
N ASN A 222 4.81 -5.23 -10.75
CA ASN A 222 4.24 -5.40 -9.41
C ASN A 222 3.26 -6.56 -9.42
N LEU A 223 3.63 -7.68 -8.78
CA LEU A 223 2.85 -8.91 -8.74
C LEU A 223 1.88 -8.88 -7.57
N LEU A 224 0.66 -9.33 -7.80
CA LEU A 224 -0.37 -9.38 -6.78
C LEU A 224 -0.78 -10.82 -6.50
N ARG A 225 -0.99 -11.12 -5.23
CA ARG A 225 -1.55 -12.39 -4.78
C ARG A 225 -3.02 -12.50 -5.21
N ILE A 226 -3.45 -13.71 -5.53
CA ILE A 226 -4.88 -14.01 -5.67
C ILE A 226 -5.57 -13.89 -4.30
N GLN A 227 -6.63 -13.09 -4.23
CA GLN A 227 -7.32 -12.74 -2.98
C GLN A 227 -8.49 -13.70 -2.70
N HIS A 228 -8.20 -15.01 -2.54
CA HIS A 228 -9.24 -16.04 -2.33
C HIS A 228 -10.21 -15.68 -1.19
N GLU A 229 -9.70 -15.06 -0.14
CA GLU A 229 -10.49 -14.65 1.03
C GLU A 229 -11.52 -13.54 0.74
N ARG A 230 -11.42 -12.85 -0.40
CA ARG A 230 -12.34 -11.80 -0.85
C ARG A 230 -13.23 -12.23 -2.00
N GLN A 231 -12.93 -13.36 -2.63
CA GLN A 231 -13.69 -13.90 -3.74
C GLN A 231 -14.89 -14.69 -3.20
N ARG A 232 -16.09 -14.34 -3.64
CA ARG A 232 -17.33 -15.06 -3.30
C ARG A 232 -17.65 -16.20 -4.30
N ARG A 233 -16.92 -16.26 -5.41
CA ARG A 233 -17.08 -17.22 -6.52
C ARG A 233 -15.71 -17.55 -7.09
N GLU A 234 -15.61 -18.62 -7.84
CA GLU A 234 -14.43 -18.92 -8.64
C GLU A 234 -14.38 -17.99 -9.85
N TYR A 235 -13.27 -17.28 -10.04
CA TYR A 235 -13.05 -16.35 -11.14
C TYR A 235 -12.12 -16.88 -12.22
N PHE A 236 -11.55 -18.06 -12.01
CA PHE A 236 -10.71 -18.80 -12.98
C PHE A 236 -10.77 -20.29 -12.63
N PRO A 237 -10.51 -21.20 -13.60
CA PRO A 237 -10.73 -22.65 -13.44
C PRO A 237 -9.86 -23.32 -12.38
N GLY A 238 -8.72 -22.71 -12.00
CA GLY A 238 -7.86 -23.23 -10.94
C GLY A 238 -6.47 -22.61 -10.92
N LEU A 239 -5.76 -22.81 -9.81
CA LEU A 239 -4.41 -22.24 -9.60
C LEU A 239 -3.42 -22.72 -10.66
N GLY A 240 -3.49 -23.97 -11.12
CA GLY A 240 -2.61 -24.50 -12.17
C GLY A 240 -2.74 -23.74 -13.48
N GLU A 241 -3.95 -23.33 -13.87
CA GLU A 241 -4.16 -22.53 -15.06
C GLU A 241 -3.66 -21.09 -14.85
N TYR A 242 -3.90 -20.50 -13.68
CA TYR A 242 -3.37 -19.18 -13.34
C TYR A 242 -1.83 -19.15 -13.44
N ILE A 243 -1.15 -20.14 -12.83
CA ILE A 243 0.32 -20.26 -12.88
C ILE A 243 0.79 -20.35 -14.33
N ARG A 244 0.15 -21.23 -15.12
CA ARG A 244 0.49 -21.46 -16.53
C ARG A 244 0.32 -20.20 -17.39
N LEU A 245 -0.70 -19.37 -17.12
CA LEU A 245 -1.04 -18.20 -17.95
C LEU A 245 -0.45 -16.89 -17.43
N PHE A 246 -0.31 -16.72 -16.11
CA PHE A 246 0.02 -15.41 -15.49
C PHE A 246 1.13 -15.46 -14.45
N GLY A 247 1.57 -16.63 -13.97
CA GLY A 247 2.68 -16.74 -13.03
C GLY A 247 3.98 -16.22 -13.64
N LEU A 248 4.74 -15.42 -12.91
CA LEU A 248 6.08 -14.99 -13.29
C LEU A 248 7.08 -16.11 -12.99
N THR A 249 7.15 -17.06 -13.90
CA THR A 249 8.10 -18.18 -13.86
C THR A 249 9.51 -17.70 -14.22
N LYS A 250 10.50 -18.56 -13.95
CA LYS A 250 11.91 -18.32 -14.34
C LYS A 250 12.07 -18.06 -15.84
N ASP A 251 11.33 -18.81 -16.68
CA ASP A 251 11.39 -18.61 -18.14
C ASP A 251 10.77 -17.29 -18.57
N ARG A 252 9.67 -16.88 -17.97
CA ARG A 252 9.06 -15.58 -18.22
C ARG A 252 9.93 -14.43 -17.70
N ALA A 253 10.60 -14.59 -16.58
CA ALA A 253 11.50 -13.58 -16.05
C ALA A 253 12.65 -13.26 -17.03
N ARG A 254 13.07 -14.21 -17.88
CA ARG A 254 14.05 -13.95 -18.96
C ARG A 254 13.55 -13.01 -20.06
N LEU A 255 12.25 -12.80 -20.15
CA LEU A 255 11.66 -11.84 -21.10
C LEU A 255 11.75 -10.39 -20.61
N LEU A 256 11.98 -10.19 -19.31
CA LEU A 256 12.11 -8.85 -18.72
C LEU A 256 13.38 -8.14 -19.20
N LYS A 257 13.33 -6.81 -19.21
CA LYS A 257 14.53 -6.00 -19.41
C LYS A 257 15.54 -6.30 -18.29
N PRO A 258 16.86 -6.24 -18.53
CA PRO A 258 17.88 -6.55 -17.52
C PRO A 258 17.76 -5.70 -16.25
N ASP A 259 17.26 -4.49 -16.35
CA ASP A 259 17.08 -3.52 -15.28
C ASP A 259 15.62 -3.43 -14.75
N CYS A 260 14.73 -4.31 -15.20
CA CYS A 260 13.35 -4.34 -14.74
C CYS A 260 13.27 -4.66 -13.25
N LEU A 261 12.46 -3.90 -12.50
CA LEU A 261 12.22 -4.15 -11.09
C LEU A 261 11.07 -5.14 -10.89
N ILE A 262 11.27 -6.10 -9.99
CA ILE A 262 10.23 -7.06 -9.58
C ILE A 262 9.80 -6.73 -8.17
N MET A 263 8.52 -6.43 -8.01
CA MET A 263 7.87 -5.98 -6.79
C MET A 263 6.73 -6.91 -6.39
N HIS A 264 6.43 -6.94 -5.09
CA HIS A 264 5.28 -7.66 -4.55
C HIS A 264 4.88 -7.10 -3.17
N PRO A 265 3.63 -6.66 -2.94
CA PRO A 265 3.22 -6.08 -1.65
C PRO A 265 3.15 -7.10 -0.50
N GLY A 266 3.30 -8.39 -0.82
CA GLY A 266 3.22 -9.51 0.12
C GLY A 266 1.82 -9.77 0.73
N PRO A 267 1.59 -10.97 1.28
CA PRO A 267 2.49 -12.11 1.31
C PRO A 267 2.64 -12.75 -0.08
N ILE A 268 3.78 -13.38 -0.33
CA ILE A 268 4.06 -14.11 -1.57
C ILE A 268 3.53 -15.53 -1.45
N ASN A 269 2.80 -16.02 -2.45
CA ASN A 269 2.54 -17.45 -2.66
C ASN A 269 3.55 -17.97 -3.67
N ARG A 270 4.70 -18.45 -3.19
CA ARG A 270 5.79 -18.95 -4.02
C ARG A 270 5.32 -20.13 -4.89
N GLY A 271 5.67 -20.09 -6.17
CA GLY A 271 5.22 -21.05 -7.15
C GLY A 271 3.81 -20.81 -7.69
N VAL A 272 3.13 -19.75 -7.28
CA VAL A 272 1.82 -19.31 -7.82
C VAL A 272 1.98 -18.08 -8.68
N GLU A 273 2.06 -16.89 -8.07
CA GLU A 273 2.24 -15.65 -8.83
C GLU A 273 3.70 -15.38 -9.20
N ILE A 274 4.66 -16.00 -8.49
CA ILE A 274 6.09 -15.83 -8.73
C ILE A 274 6.87 -17.07 -8.29
N ASP A 275 7.85 -17.49 -9.10
CA ASP A 275 8.79 -18.55 -8.71
C ASP A 275 9.74 -18.06 -7.61
N SER A 276 10.15 -18.99 -6.73
CA SER A 276 11.03 -18.68 -5.60
C SER A 276 12.37 -18.05 -6.05
N GLU A 277 13.00 -18.60 -7.10
CA GLU A 277 14.26 -18.08 -7.64
C GLU A 277 14.11 -16.66 -8.20
N VAL A 278 12.95 -16.32 -8.76
CA VAL A 278 12.65 -14.98 -9.28
C VAL A 278 12.40 -14.00 -8.13
N ALA A 279 11.66 -14.43 -7.10
CA ALA A 279 11.39 -13.61 -5.93
C ALA A 279 12.66 -13.25 -5.13
N ASP A 280 13.65 -14.12 -5.15
CA ASP A 280 14.94 -13.95 -4.45
C ASP A 280 16.07 -13.50 -5.41
N GLY A 281 15.74 -13.23 -6.68
CA GLY A 281 16.69 -12.83 -7.72
C GLY A 281 17.13 -11.36 -7.63
N LEU A 282 18.15 -11.00 -8.44
CA LEU A 282 18.77 -9.66 -8.43
C LEU A 282 17.83 -8.52 -8.81
N GLN A 283 16.79 -8.79 -9.61
CA GLN A 283 15.80 -7.80 -10.02
C GLN A 283 14.71 -7.57 -8.96
N SER A 284 14.64 -8.44 -7.94
CA SER A 284 13.66 -8.34 -6.87
C SER A 284 14.00 -7.23 -5.89
N VAL A 285 13.04 -6.33 -5.68
CA VAL A 285 13.13 -5.25 -4.69
C VAL A 285 12.09 -5.41 -3.57
N ILE A 286 11.61 -6.65 -3.37
CA ILE A 286 10.54 -6.96 -2.41
C ILE A 286 10.95 -6.64 -0.96
N LEU A 287 12.19 -6.90 -0.58
CA LEU A 287 12.70 -6.56 0.75
C LEU A 287 12.97 -5.06 0.90
N ASP A 288 13.32 -4.37 -0.19
CA ASP A 288 13.41 -2.91 -0.20
C ASP A 288 12.04 -2.27 0.08
N GLN A 289 10.95 -2.81 -0.50
CA GLN A 289 9.58 -2.35 -0.21
C GLN A 289 9.28 -2.44 1.29
N VAL A 290 9.71 -3.53 1.97
CA VAL A 290 9.52 -3.69 3.42
C VAL A 290 10.27 -2.60 4.19
N THR A 291 11.53 -2.37 3.84
CA THR A 291 12.37 -1.35 4.49
C THR A 291 11.84 0.05 4.23
N ASN A 292 11.48 0.35 2.98
CA ASN A 292 10.92 1.63 2.57
C ASN A 292 9.55 1.89 3.22
N GLY A 293 8.78 0.82 3.43
CA GLY A 293 7.48 0.90 4.08
C GLY A 293 7.52 1.49 5.48
N LEU A 294 8.60 1.26 6.22
CA LEU A 294 8.77 1.86 7.54
C LEU A 294 9.01 3.38 7.43
N ALA A 295 9.90 3.81 6.53
CA ALA A 295 10.21 5.23 6.33
C ALA A 295 8.99 6.02 5.81
N VAL A 296 8.24 5.43 4.86
CA VAL A 296 6.98 6.02 4.35
C VAL A 296 5.95 6.18 5.46
N ARG A 297 5.77 5.17 6.32
CA ARG A 297 4.84 5.28 7.43
C ARG A 297 5.26 6.29 8.46
N MET A 298 6.57 6.45 8.72
CA MET A 298 7.09 7.56 9.54
C MET A 298 6.74 8.92 8.91
N ALA A 299 6.95 9.10 7.61
CA ALA A 299 6.60 10.33 6.90
C ALA A 299 5.10 10.64 6.99
N VAL A 300 4.25 9.65 6.73
CA VAL A 300 2.78 9.79 6.79
C VAL A 300 2.31 10.15 8.20
N LEU A 301 2.82 9.45 9.23
CA LEU A 301 2.49 9.74 10.62
C LEU A 301 2.92 11.16 11.02
N TYR A 302 4.12 11.57 10.62
CA TYR A 302 4.64 12.91 10.87
C TYR A 302 3.77 13.99 10.21
N LEU A 303 3.41 13.80 8.93
CA LEU A 303 2.63 14.77 8.17
C LEU A 303 1.20 14.90 8.69
N CYS A 304 0.53 13.79 8.99
CA CYS A 304 -0.84 13.81 9.50
C CYS A 304 -0.91 14.18 10.99
N GLY A 305 0.04 13.73 11.80
CA GLY A 305 0.05 13.97 13.25
C GLY A 305 0.68 15.29 13.66
N GLY A 306 1.49 15.92 12.80
CA GLY A 306 2.16 17.19 13.06
C GLY A 306 1.32 18.43 12.71
N ILE A 307 0.16 18.29 12.10
CA ILE A 307 -0.79 19.39 11.89
C ILE A 307 -1.44 19.65 13.25
N ALA A 308 -1.01 20.72 13.91
CA ALA A 308 -1.71 21.20 15.09
C ALA A 308 -3.16 21.53 14.72
N SER A 309 -4.09 20.88 15.39
CA SER A 309 -5.54 21.17 15.34
C SER A 309 -5.82 22.55 15.91
#